data_41129e3d114804410e9f9f2223b31466
#
_entry.id   41129e3d114804410e9f9f2223b31466
#
_cell.length_a   1.000
_cell.length_b   1.000
_cell.length_c   1.000
_cell.angle_alpha   90.00
_cell.angle_beta   90.00
_cell.angle_gamma   90.00
#
_symmetry.space_group_name_H-M   'P 1'
#
loop_
_entity.id
_entity.type
_entity.pdbx_description
1 polymer ?
#
loop_
_entity_poly.entity_id
_entity_poly.type
_entity_poly.pdbx_seq_one_letter_code
_entity_poly.pdbx_strand_id
1 'polypeptide(L)' 'MDSSISQLILDSISAKEFSYSPYSKFRVGAALLCRDGTVYKGCNIENCSYGLSVCAERTALLKAVSEGQKQFKAIAINT' A
#
# COMPACT_ATOMS: atom_id res chain seq x y z
N MET A 1 -10.74 -1.98 -19.42
CA MET A 1 -10.40 -2.01 -17.99
C MET A 1 -11.21 -0.95 -17.27
N ASP A 2 -11.74 -1.29 -16.10
CA ASP A 2 -12.48 -0.36 -15.24
C ASP A 2 -11.58 0.82 -14.86
N SER A 3 -12.10 2.04 -14.90
CA SER A 3 -11.33 3.24 -14.55
C SER A 3 -10.88 3.22 -13.09
N SER A 4 -11.66 2.60 -12.20
CA SER A 4 -11.25 2.49 -10.78
C SER A 4 -10.05 1.57 -10.62
N ILE A 5 -9.92 0.54 -11.43
CA ILE A 5 -8.76 -0.34 -11.41
C ILE A 5 -7.52 0.39 -11.96
N SER A 6 -7.68 1.16 -13.04
CA SER A 6 -6.58 1.94 -13.59
C SER A 6 -6.06 2.95 -12.58
N GLN A 7 -6.98 3.64 -11.88
CA GLN A 7 -6.61 4.61 -10.86
C GLN A 7 -5.92 3.92 -9.68
N LEU A 8 -6.37 2.73 -9.30
CA LEU A 8 -5.77 1.97 -8.21
C LEU A 8 -4.32 1.61 -8.52
N ILE A 9 -4.04 1.23 -9.76
CA ILE A 9 -2.68 0.93 -10.20
C ILE A 9 -1.80 2.19 -10.11
N LEU A 10 -2.30 3.33 -10.56
CA LEU A 10 -1.58 4.60 -10.46
C LEU A 10 -1.32 4.98 -9.01
N ASP A 11 -2.28 4.74 -8.13
CA ASP A 11 -2.13 5.01 -6.70
C ASP A 11 -1.05 4.14 -6.08
N SER A 12 -0.94 2.87 -6.51
CA SER A 12 0.11 1.98 -6.01
C SER A 12 1.50 2.46 -6.44
N ILE A 13 1.62 2.97 -7.66
CA ILE A 13 2.88 3.53 -8.16
C ILE A 13 3.26 4.78 -7.36
N SER A 14 2.29 5.66 -7.11
CA SER A 14 2.49 6.87 -6.33
C SER A 14 2.92 6.54 -4.89
N ALA A 15 2.30 5.53 -4.28
CA ALA A 15 2.62 5.11 -2.92
C ALA A 15 4.07 4.63 -2.80
N LYS A 16 4.60 4.04 -3.85
CA LYS A 16 5.96 3.51 -3.88
C LYS A 16 7.01 4.59 -3.60
N GLU A 17 6.72 5.84 -3.96
CA GLU A 17 7.65 6.96 -3.76
C GLU A 17 7.92 7.24 -2.28
N PHE A 18 7.02 6.84 -1.41
CA PHE A 18 7.15 7.07 0.03
C PHE A 18 7.80 5.91 0.77
N SER A 19 8.25 4.87 0.06
CA SER A 19 8.85 3.71 0.71
C SER A 19 10.20 4.08 1.37
N TYR A 20 10.44 3.48 2.51
CA TYR A 20 11.70 3.63 3.24
C TYR A 20 12.39 2.26 3.30
N SER A 21 13.34 2.05 2.40
CA SER A 21 14.01 0.77 2.24
C SER A 21 15.51 0.96 2.05
N PRO A 22 16.22 1.49 3.08
CA PRO A 22 17.63 1.83 2.94
C PRO A 22 18.55 0.62 2.80
N TYR A 23 18.09 -0.56 3.20
CA TYR A 23 18.92 -1.77 3.20
C TYR A 23 18.78 -2.56 1.90
N SER A 24 17.56 -2.93 1.56
CA SER A 24 17.31 -3.67 0.32
C SER A 24 17.30 -2.76 -0.91
N LYS A 25 16.96 -1.48 -0.71
CA LYS A 25 16.73 -0.51 -1.78
C LYS A 25 15.63 -0.96 -2.74
N PHE A 26 14.76 -1.85 -2.28
CA PHE A 26 13.66 -2.40 -3.05
C PHE A 26 12.38 -1.70 -2.63
N ARG A 27 11.85 -0.87 -3.52
CA ARG A 27 10.67 -0.06 -3.23
C ARG A 27 9.42 -0.76 -3.70
N VAL A 28 8.42 -0.82 -2.81
CA VAL A 28 7.12 -1.42 -3.11
C VAL A 28 6.02 -0.46 -2.69
N GLY A 29 5.07 -0.24 -3.56
CA GLY A 29 3.87 0.53 -3.26
C GLY A 29 2.64 -0.33 -3.39
N ALA A 30 1.61 -0.03 -2.60
CA ALA A 30 0.33 -0.72 -2.65
C ALA A 30 -0.80 0.29 -2.55
N ALA A 31 -1.93 -0.03 -3.17
CA ALA A 31 -3.15 0.76 -3.04
C ALA A 31 -4.30 -0.21 -2.81
N LEU A 32 -5.05 -0.01 -1.74
CA LEU A 32 -6.15 -0.86 -1.33
C LEU A 32 -7.46 -0.13 -1.57
N LEU A 33 -8.33 -0.72 -2.39
CA LEU A 33 -9.66 -0.18 -2.66
C LEU A 33 -10.68 -0.84 -1.74
N CYS A 34 -11.36 -0.03 -0.95
CA CYS A 34 -12.41 -0.49 -0.06
C CYS A 34 -13.76 -0.52 -0.77
N ARG A 35 -14.73 -1.19 -0.18
CA ARG A 35 -16.05 -1.35 -0.78
C ARG A 35 -16.80 -0.04 -0.95
N ASP A 36 -16.54 0.93 -0.09
CA ASP A 36 -17.17 2.24 -0.17
C ASP A 36 -16.52 3.18 -1.18
N GLY A 37 -15.47 2.72 -1.88
CA GLY A 37 -14.74 3.51 -2.85
C GLY A 37 -13.50 4.22 -2.32
N THR A 38 -13.25 4.15 -1.02
CA THR A 38 -12.07 4.77 -0.42
C THR A 38 -10.80 3.98 -0.80
N VAL A 39 -9.71 4.70 -1.07
CA VAL A 39 -8.43 4.10 -1.41
C VAL A 39 -7.40 4.45 -0.34
N TYR A 40 -6.71 3.44 0.16
CA TYR A 40 -5.60 3.61 1.10
C TYR A 40 -4.30 3.18 0.45
N LYS A 41 -3.28 4.03 0.55
CA LYS A 41 -1.96 3.74 -0.01
C LYS A 41 -1.03 3.24 1.08
N GLY A 42 -0.14 2.33 0.71
CA GLY A 42 0.91 1.85 1.60
C GLY A 42 2.20 1.67 0.85
N CYS A 43 3.29 1.67 1.58
CA CYS A 43 4.62 1.41 1.03
C CYS A 43 5.41 0.58 2.02
N ASN A 44 6.45 -0.11 1.53
CA ASN A 44 7.29 -0.90 2.42
C ASN A 44 8.20 0.02 3.25
N ILE A 45 8.40 -0.38 4.51
CA ILE A 45 9.24 0.35 5.45
C ILE A 45 10.19 -0.64 6.10
N GLU A 46 11.49 -0.31 6.09
CA GLU A 46 12.52 -1.11 6.73
C GLU A 46 13.11 -0.35 7.90
N ASN A 47 13.27 -1.04 9.03
CA ASN A 47 13.90 -0.48 10.21
C ASN A 47 14.83 -1.52 10.83
N CYS A 48 16.12 -1.39 10.56
CA CYS A 48 17.12 -2.36 11.00
C CYS A 48 17.34 -2.34 12.52
N SER A 49 17.16 -1.18 13.15
CA SER A 49 17.37 -1.02 14.59
C SER A 49 16.45 -1.92 15.40
N TYR A 50 15.25 -2.18 14.87
CA TYR A 50 14.27 -3.03 15.53
C TYR A 50 14.10 -4.39 14.85
N GLY A 51 14.84 -4.64 13.77
CA GLY A 51 14.66 -5.83 12.97
C GLY A 51 13.30 -5.90 12.31
N LEU A 52 12.65 -4.76 12.11
CA LEU A 52 11.31 -4.68 11.56
C LEU A 52 11.33 -4.35 10.08
N SER A 53 10.48 -5.06 9.34
CA SER A 53 10.22 -4.78 7.95
C SER A 53 8.72 -4.90 7.74
N VAL A 54 8.10 -3.86 7.19
CA VAL A 54 6.66 -3.84 6.97
C VAL A 54 6.38 -3.83 5.49
N CYS A 55 5.60 -4.80 5.02
CA CYS A 55 5.22 -4.92 3.63
C CYS A 55 4.22 -3.83 3.23
N ALA A 56 4.28 -3.41 1.97
CA ALA A 56 3.44 -2.32 1.46
C ALA A 56 1.94 -2.64 1.60
N GLU A 57 1.53 -3.86 1.25
CA GLU A 57 0.14 -4.27 1.35
C GLU A 57 -0.33 -4.30 2.81
N ARG A 58 0.53 -4.69 3.73
CA ARG A 58 0.20 -4.68 5.15
C ARG A 58 0.03 -3.25 5.66
N THR A 59 0.88 -2.33 5.22
CA THR A 59 0.77 -0.92 5.60
C THR A 59 -0.57 -0.35 5.16
N ALA A 60 -0.98 -0.61 3.91
CA ALA A 60 -2.25 -0.13 3.39
C ALA A 60 -3.42 -0.75 4.16
N LEU A 61 -3.36 -2.05 4.44
CA LEU A 61 -4.41 -2.77 5.16
C LEU A 61 -4.56 -2.26 6.59
N LEU A 62 -3.45 -2.09 7.30
CA LEU A 62 -3.49 -1.59 8.68
C LEU A 62 -4.09 -0.18 8.74
N LYS A 63 -3.73 0.68 7.78
CA LYS A 63 -4.29 2.02 7.71
C LYS A 63 -5.80 1.96 7.49
N ALA A 64 -6.27 1.13 6.56
CA ALA A 64 -7.68 0.99 6.27
C ALA A 64 -8.46 0.50 7.49
N VAL A 65 -7.97 -0.53 8.15
CA VAL A 65 -8.63 -1.10 9.34
C VAL A 65 -8.66 -0.08 10.47
N SER A 66 -7.60 0.70 10.66
CA SER A 66 -7.56 1.73 11.70
C SER A 66 -8.59 2.83 11.45
N GLU A 67 -9.00 3.03 10.20
CA GLU A 67 -10.04 3.99 9.83
C GLU A 67 -11.44 3.36 9.81
N GLY A 68 -11.58 2.13 10.27
CA GLY A 68 -12.87 1.46 10.38
C GLY A 68 -13.29 0.66 9.17
N GLN A 69 -12.44 0.55 8.15
CA GLN A 69 -12.75 -0.21 6.94
C GLN A 69 -12.53 -1.70 7.19
N LYS A 70 -13.54 -2.51 6.94
CA LYS A 70 -13.46 -3.95 7.14
C LYS A 70 -13.81 -4.76 5.90
N GLN A 71 -14.24 -4.10 4.82
CA GLN A 71 -14.60 -4.76 3.57
C GLN A 71 -13.79 -4.14 2.43
N PHE A 72 -13.13 -5.00 1.66
CA PHE A 72 -12.19 -4.60 0.63
C PHE A 72 -12.61 -5.16 -0.71
N LYS A 73 -12.32 -4.42 -1.78
CA LYS A 73 -12.72 -4.78 -3.13
C LYS A 73 -11.53 -5.24 -3.97
N ALA A 74 -10.40 -4.52 -3.88
CA ALA A 74 -9.23 -4.84 -4.70
C ALA A 74 -7.98 -4.26 -4.07
N ILE A 75 -6.82 -4.81 -4.44
CA ILE A 75 -5.53 -4.27 -4.05
C ILE A 75 -4.60 -4.30 -5.26
N ALA A 76 -3.85 -3.24 -5.47
CA ALA A 76 -2.80 -3.16 -6.48
C ALA A 76 -1.45 -3.03 -5.79
N ILE A 77 -0.48 -3.80 -6.25
CA ILE A 77 0.87 -3.79 -5.70
C ILE A 77 1.84 -3.51 -6.84
N ASN A 78 2.73 -2.54 -6.64
CA ASN A 78 3.75 -2.17 -7.60
C ASN A 78 5.13 -2.36 -6.96
N THR A 79 5.96 -3.14 -7.62
CA THR A 79 7.33 -3.42 -7.17
C THR A 79 8.39 -2.73 -8.01
#